data_34ba1dc2e2558c10c5d25dd5d0b697f0
#
_entry.id   34ba1dc2e2558c10c5d25dd5d0b697f0
#
_cell.length_a   1.000
_cell.length_b   1.000
_cell.length_c   1.000
_cell.angle_alpha   90.00
_cell.angle_beta   90.00
_cell.angle_gamma   90.00
#
_symmetry.space_group_name_H-M   'P 1'
#
loop_
_entity.id
_entity.type
_entity.pdbx_description
1 polymer ?
#
loop_
_entity_poly.entity_id
_entity_poly.type
_entity_poly.pdbx_seq_one_letter_code
_entity_poly.pdbx_strand_id
1 'polypeptide(L)'
;MNKFYSILLIICFLGCSEEPIPQDLTSSSSHPLESNSIPRNPLKNVYFGDTHVHTDLSFDAFLFGTRKTPDDAYYFGKGQKVKHAYGFNMQIKKPLDFMAVSDHAYYLGVLRHLSKSTSGNHTKFSKLLQGTKTADDAFEVLAQTMRYLNQPSDKTIFDNKDVVRSSWQEVIDAAERHNQPGKFTTFIAYEYTSGSVFSGPNPDNLHRNVIYRSSSVPIEPYSRLDSRNPENLWSWMDKKRAEGMDSLAIPHNMNRSNGKMFETAKWDDTRIDAQWAEQRLRNEPIVENSQVKGTSDTHPLLSPNDEWADFEILPSANERDLNGSYVRQALIKGLVMKEKLGFNPYQFGVIAASDTHNAAGSFGEANYWSKTGLLDNPAHRRGSVPLPEPAEDVSVYSDDASRYWGASGLAGVWAESNTRESIFEALRSKETFSTSGPRIKLRFFAGADLDESLIKSDNSIQQAYEKGVPMGSELQLQAKTAPSFYVWAVRDPDSYPLQRLQIVKGWVEAGEGQESVIDIACSDRLSVDPKTNRCPDNDAKVDFSDCSVTPNKGDSEMSAVWTDKNYQTAQRAFYYVRVLENPSCRWSTYDALRAAVQPRPGTHKSIQERAWSSPIWVNNRL
;
A
#
# COMPACT_ATOMS: atom_id res chain seq x y z
N MET A 1 -22.24 -70.38 41.02
CA MET A 1 -22.67 -71.26 39.90
C MET A 1 -22.08 -70.69 38.63
N ASN A 2 -20.93 -71.24 38.29
CA ASN A 2 -20.48 -71.92 37.07
C ASN A 2 -21.03 -71.36 35.74
N LYS A 3 -20.17 -70.87 34.83
CA LYS A 3 -19.52 -71.71 33.82
C LYS A 3 -18.40 -70.96 33.12
N PHE A 4 -17.22 -71.58 33.08
CA PHE A 4 -16.07 -71.38 32.20
C PHE A 4 -16.43 -71.63 30.74
N TYR A 5 -15.83 -70.91 29.80
CA TYR A 5 -15.40 -71.48 28.51
C TYR A 5 -14.09 -70.86 28.07
N SER A 6 -13.06 -71.71 28.07
CA SER A 6 -11.77 -71.50 27.42
C SER A 6 -11.90 -71.69 25.92
N ILE A 7 -11.26 -70.85 25.11
CA ILE A 7 -10.96 -71.12 23.70
C ILE A 7 -9.50 -70.76 23.40
N LEU A 8 -8.85 -71.76 22.98
CA LEU A 8 -7.57 -72.14 22.46
C LEU A 8 -6.83 -71.07 21.64
N LEU A 9 -5.55 -70.92 22.01
CA LEU A 9 -4.50 -70.24 21.21
C LEU A 9 -4.08 -71.20 20.08
N ILE A 10 -4.14 -70.72 18.81
CA ILE A 10 -3.42 -71.32 17.68
C ILE A 10 -2.38 -70.32 17.23
N ILE A 11 -1.10 -70.65 17.47
CA ILE A 11 0.06 -69.96 16.96
C ILE A 11 0.37 -70.53 15.58
N CYS A 12 0.25 -69.73 14.54
CA CYS A 12 0.83 -70.02 13.23
C CYS A 12 2.07 -69.15 13.03
N PHE A 13 3.23 -69.80 13.09
CA PHE A 13 4.46 -69.24 12.52
C PHE A 13 4.37 -69.29 11.01
N LEU A 14 4.42 -68.13 10.33
CA LEU A 14 4.76 -68.02 8.93
C LEU A 14 5.89 -67.00 8.78
N GLY A 15 6.95 -67.44 8.11
CA GLY A 15 8.22 -66.79 7.99
C GLY A 15 8.18 -65.48 7.25
N CYS A 16 9.04 -64.59 7.71
CA CYS A 16 9.43 -63.37 7.01
C CYS A 16 10.24 -63.75 5.77
N SER A 17 9.69 -63.41 4.58
CA SER A 17 10.48 -63.21 3.37
C SER A 17 10.63 -61.70 3.21
N GLU A 18 11.84 -61.18 3.32
CA GLU A 18 12.21 -59.83 2.97
C GLU A 18 12.05 -59.66 1.46
N GLU A 19 11.07 -58.85 1.03
CA GLU A 19 11.06 -58.30 -0.32
C GLU A 19 11.92 -57.01 -0.35
N PRO A 20 12.75 -56.80 -1.38
CA PRO A 20 13.61 -55.64 -1.49
C PRO A 20 12.76 -54.36 -1.76
N ILE A 21 13.06 -53.31 -1.02
CA ILE A 21 12.55 -51.96 -1.20
C ILE A 21 12.95 -51.45 -2.60
N PRO A 22 12.03 -51.00 -3.45
CA PRO A 22 12.40 -50.36 -4.70
C PRO A 22 13.10 -49.04 -4.42
N GLN A 23 14.38 -48.94 -4.69
CA GLN A 23 15.07 -47.68 -4.90
C GLN A 23 14.57 -47.15 -6.25
N ASP A 24 13.66 -46.17 -6.24
CA ASP A 24 13.50 -45.14 -7.25
C ASP A 24 12.37 -44.16 -6.87
N LEU A 25 12.70 -43.18 -5.99
CA LEU A 25 11.94 -41.95 -5.84
C LEU A 25 12.92 -40.78 -5.68
N THR A 26 13.87 -40.68 -6.60
CA THR A 26 14.65 -39.46 -6.83
C THR A 26 14.48 -39.05 -8.28
N SER A 27 13.35 -38.42 -8.56
CA SER A 27 13.22 -37.36 -9.59
C SER A 27 11.79 -36.83 -9.55
N SER A 28 11.46 -36.01 -8.58
CA SER A 28 10.42 -35.00 -8.79
C SER A 28 11.03 -33.98 -9.75
N SER A 29 10.91 -34.25 -11.05
CA SER A 29 11.08 -33.23 -12.06
C SER A 29 9.99 -32.18 -11.79
N SER A 30 10.37 -31.11 -11.11
CA SER A 30 9.66 -29.85 -11.19
C SER A 30 9.75 -29.42 -12.65
N HIS A 31 8.75 -29.77 -13.46
CA HIS A 31 8.58 -29.12 -14.74
C HIS A 31 8.32 -27.65 -14.44
N PRO A 32 9.19 -26.71 -14.86
CA PRO A 32 8.82 -25.33 -14.93
C PRO A 32 7.60 -25.28 -15.87
N LEU A 33 6.46 -24.79 -15.37
CA LEU A 33 5.34 -24.45 -16.26
C LEU A 33 5.94 -23.53 -17.33
N GLU A 34 5.94 -23.97 -18.58
CA GLU A 34 6.47 -23.21 -19.69
C GLU A 34 5.83 -21.82 -19.64
N SER A 35 6.63 -20.76 -19.59
CA SER A 35 6.18 -19.37 -19.56
C SER A 35 5.30 -19.02 -20.78
N ASN A 36 5.31 -19.83 -21.80
CA ASN A 36 4.50 -19.74 -23.02
C ASN A 36 3.02 -20.13 -22.82
N SER A 37 2.63 -20.72 -21.69
CA SER A 37 1.24 -21.15 -21.44
C SER A 37 0.37 -20.09 -20.74
N ILE A 38 0.96 -19.02 -20.19
CA ILE A 38 0.21 -17.96 -19.49
C ILE A 38 -0.30 -16.96 -20.54
N PRO A 39 -1.63 -16.76 -20.62
CA PRO A 39 -2.20 -15.83 -21.59
C PRO A 39 -1.67 -14.41 -21.38
N ARG A 40 -1.24 -13.77 -22.47
CA ARG A 40 -0.82 -12.37 -22.50
C ARG A 40 -1.87 -11.55 -23.21
N ASN A 41 -2.23 -10.41 -22.62
CA ASN A 41 -3.11 -9.41 -23.24
C ASN A 41 -2.28 -8.15 -23.57
N PRO A 42 -2.04 -7.84 -24.85
CA PRO A 42 -1.30 -6.64 -25.23
C PRO A 42 -1.97 -5.33 -24.79
N LEU A 43 -3.29 -5.33 -24.64
CA LEU A 43 -4.07 -4.20 -24.10
C LEU A 43 -4.10 -4.19 -22.57
N LYS A 44 -3.37 -5.10 -21.94
CA LYS A 44 -3.19 -5.27 -20.50
C LYS A 44 -4.48 -5.55 -19.74
N ASN A 45 -4.36 -6.31 -18.66
CA ASN A 45 -5.39 -6.53 -17.67
C ASN A 45 -5.06 -5.74 -16.41
N VAL A 46 -6.09 -5.38 -15.64
CA VAL A 46 -5.88 -4.81 -14.31
C VAL A 46 -5.66 -5.92 -13.30
N TYR A 47 -4.65 -5.75 -12.45
CA TYR A 47 -4.37 -6.60 -11.30
C TYR A 47 -4.34 -5.75 -10.03
N PHE A 48 -4.99 -6.24 -8.96
CA PHE A 48 -5.03 -5.59 -7.66
C PHE A 48 -4.21 -6.36 -6.65
N GLY A 49 -3.37 -5.65 -5.91
CA GLY A 49 -2.49 -6.28 -4.93
C GLY A 49 -2.16 -5.38 -3.75
N ASP A 50 -1.50 -6.01 -2.77
CA ASP A 50 -0.98 -5.37 -1.59
C ASP A 50 0.53 -5.62 -1.49
N THR A 51 1.30 -4.56 -1.46
CA THR A 51 2.77 -4.61 -1.45
C THR A 51 3.39 -4.24 -0.11
N HIS A 52 2.55 -4.08 0.94
CA HIS A 52 3.00 -3.58 2.23
C HIS A 52 2.31 -4.33 3.38
N VAL A 53 2.88 -5.48 3.73
CA VAL A 53 2.30 -6.41 4.71
C VAL A 53 3.36 -6.87 5.70
N HIS A 54 3.05 -6.76 7.00
CA HIS A 54 3.90 -7.20 8.09
C HIS A 54 3.35 -8.45 8.77
N THR A 55 4.28 -9.33 9.14
CA THR A 55 4.00 -10.62 9.78
C THR A 55 4.66 -10.70 11.17
N ASP A 56 4.74 -11.89 11.76
CA ASP A 56 5.44 -12.09 13.02
C ASP A 56 6.99 -12.02 12.90
N LEU A 57 7.50 -11.84 11.68
CA LEU A 57 8.90 -11.56 11.43
C LEU A 57 9.25 -10.08 11.61
N SER A 58 8.27 -9.19 11.44
CA SER A 58 8.44 -7.76 11.63
C SER A 58 8.58 -7.42 13.10
N PHE A 59 9.59 -6.61 13.43
CA PHE A 59 9.93 -6.26 14.80
C PHE A 59 8.73 -5.70 15.59
N ASP A 60 8.07 -4.70 15.03
CA ASP A 60 6.95 -4.03 15.68
C ASP A 60 5.63 -4.80 15.59
N ALA A 61 5.33 -5.48 14.48
CA ALA A 61 4.15 -6.33 14.39
C ALA A 61 4.16 -7.42 15.46
N PHE A 62 5.34 -8.03 15.71
CA PHE A 62 5.52 -9.00 16.79
C PHE A 62 5.27 -8.38 18.16
N LEU A 63 5.83 -7.18 18.43
CA LEU A 63 5.61 -6.43 19.67
C LEU A 63 4.11 -6.14 19.90
N PHE A 64 3.39 -5.82 18.84
CA PHE A 64 1.96 -5.49 18.89
C PHE A 64 1.05 -6.73 18.86
N GLY A 65 1.61 -7.91 19.09
CA GLY A 65 0.88 -9.15 19.33
C GLY A 65 0.60 -10.00 18.09
N THR A 66 1.10 -9.62 16.92
CA THR A 66 0.97 -10.45 15.71
C THR A 66 1.82 -11.71 15.82
N ARG A 67 1.21 -12.86 15.52
CA ARG A 67 1.80 -14.20 15.52
C ARG A 67 1.45 -14.94 14.23
N LYS A 68 1.30 -14.18 13.14
CA LYS A 68 0.96 -14.65 11.80
C LYS A 68 2.20 -14.66 10.94
N THR A 69 2.42 -15.78 10.27
CA THR A 69 3.59 -16.03 9.43
C THR A 69 3.44 -15.41 8.04
N PRO A 70 4.50 -15.34 7.23
CA PRO A 70 4.39 -14.99 5.81
C PRO A 70 3.42 -15.89 5.04
N ASP A 71 3.34 -17.19 5.36
CA ASP A 71 2.36 -18.09 4.74
C ASP A 71 0.92 -17.68 5.09
N ASP A 72 0.63 -17.31 6.34
CA ASP A 72 -0.70 -16.80 6.75
C ASP A 72 -1.10 -15.57 5.93
N ALA A 73 -0.15 -14.65 5.67
CA ALA A 73 -0.40 -13.46 4.84
C ALA A 73 -0.78 -13.85 3.41
N TYR A 74 -0.05 -14.78 2.79
CA TYR A 74 -0.38 -15.26 1.45
C TYR A 74 -1.68 -16.07 1.41
N TYR A 75 -2.02 -16.84 2.45
CA TYR A 75 -3.34 -17.47 2.56
C TYR A 75 -4.46 -16.42 2.61
N PHE A 76 -4.28 -15.35 3.38
CA PHE A 76 -5.24 -14.25 3.39
C PHE A 76 -5.36 -13.60 2.01
N GLY A 77 -4.25 -13.27 1.35
CA GLY A 77 -4.24 -12.71 -0.01
C GLY A 77 -4.99 -13.58 -1.03
N LYS A 78 -4.93 -14.91 -0.86
CA LYS A 78 -5.71 -15.89 -1.65
C LYS A 78 -7.17 -16.03 -1.22
N GLY A 79 -7.67 -15.19 -0.31
CA GLY A 79 -9.07 -15.18 0.15
C GLY A 79 -9.40 -16.19 1.24
N GLN A 80 -8.40 -16.85 1.85
CA GLN A 80 -8.62 -17.78 2.94
C GLN A 80 -8.79 -17.04 4.28
N LYS A 81 -9.43 -17.71 5.24
CA LYS A 81 -9.60 -17.19 6.61
C LYS A 81 -8.31 -17.27 7.40
N VAL A 82 -7.92 -16.17 8.01
CA VAL A 82 -6.79 -16.08 8.93
C VAL A 82 -7.28 -15.55 10.28
N LYS A 83 -6.78 -16.12 11.37
CA LYS A 83 -7.17 -15.70 12.73
C LYS A 83 -6.47 -14.42 13.14
N HIS A 84 -7.24 -13.41 13.57
CA HIS A 84 -6.74 -12.24 14.27
C HIS A 84 -6.19 -12.60 15.67
N ALA A 85 -5.35 -11.74 16.26
CA ALA A 85 -4.84 -11.94 17.63
C ALA A 85 -5.97 -12.06 18.69
N TYR A 86 -7.09 -11.37 18.49
CA TYR A 86 -8.30 -11.50 19.30
C TYR A 86 -9.21 -12.70 18.93
N GLY A 87 -8.77 -13.60 18.07
CA GLY A 87 -9.43 -14.88 17.78
C GLY A 87 -10.55 -14.88 16.74
N PHE A 88 -11.01 -13.76 16.23
CA PHE A 88 -11.97 -13.71 15.13
C PHE A 88 -11.29 -14.00 13.77
N ASN A 89 -12.08 -14.25 12.73
CA ASN A 89 -11.56 -14.49 11.38
C ASN A 89 -11.46 -13.19 10.59
N MET A 90 -10.30 -12.97 9.98
CA MET A 90 -10.09 -11.99 8.92
C MET A 90 -10.20 -12.69 7.57
N GLN A 91 -10.93 -12.11 6.63
CA GLN A 91 -11.09 -12.65 5.27
C GLN A 91 -11.51 -11.55 4.31
N ILE A 92 -10.89 -11.50 3.13
CA ILE A 92 -11.32 -10.66 2.01
C ILE A 92 -12.35 -11.41 1.14
N LYS A 93 -13.29 -10.68 0.56
CA LYS A 93 -14.34 -11.26 -0.31
C LYS A 93 -13.78 -11.83 -1.62
N LYS A 94 -12.83 -11.11 -2.23
CA LYS A 94 -12.17 -11.48 -3.48
C LYS A 94 -10.67 -11.64 -3.23
N PRO A 95 -10.03 -12.73 -3.67
CA PRO A 95 -8.58 -12.87 -3.62
C PRO A 95 -7.87 -11.69 -4.28
N LEU A 96 -6.69 -11.34 -3.79
CA LEU A 96 -5.78 -10.44 -4.48
C LEU A 96 -5.16 -11.14 -5.70
N ASP A 97 -4.72 -10.37 -6.68
CA ASP A 97 -4.01 -10.90 -7.85
C ASP A 97 -2.52 -11.04 -7.58
N PHE A 98 -1.97 -10.18 -6.72
CA PHE A 98 -0.57 -10.24 -6.31
C PHE A 98 -0.38 -9.71 -4.88
N MET A 99 0.75 -10.07 -4.26
CA MET A 99 1.08 -9.65 -2.90
C MET A 99 2.58 -9.67 -2.63
N ALA A 100 3.06 -8.77 -1.77
CA ALA A 100 4.39 -8.81 -1.19
C ALA A 100 4.30 -8.73 0.34
N VAL A 101 4.92 -9.69 1.03
CA VAL A 101 5.22 -9.56 2.45
C VAL A 101 6.50 -8.75 2.58
N SER A 102 6.44 -7.63 3.31
CA SER A 102 7.52 -6.64 3.39
C SER A 102 7.90 -6.31 4.83
N ASP A 103 8.14 -7.35 5.63
CA ASP A 103 8.57 -7.20 7.02
C ASP A 103 9.80 -6.29 7.15
N HIS A 104 9.90 -5.54 8.25
CA HIS A 104 11.05 -4.68 8.53
C HIS A 104 12.37 -5.47 8.51
N ALA A 105 13.33 -5.02 7.71
CA ALA A 105 14.63 -5.66 7.57
C ALA A 105 15.48 -5.61 8.86
N TYR A 106 15.34 -4.52 9.64
CA TYR A 106 16.08 -4.40 10.89
C TYR A 106 15.52 -5.35 11.94
N TYR A 107 16.41 -6.18 12.54
CA TYR A 107 16.04 -7.19 13.52
C TYR A 107 14.98 -8.19 13.04
N LEU A 108 14.93 -8.48 11.74
CA LEU A 108 13.99 -9.40 11.11
C LEU A 108 13.94 -10.74 11.83
N GLY A 109 12.78 -11.14 12.37
CA GLY A 109 12.53 -12.39 13.08
C GLY A 109 13.18 -12.50 14.47
N VAL A 110 13.99 -11.52 14.92
CA VAL A 110 14.74 -11.60 16.16
C VAL A 110 13.83 -11.70 17.39
N LEU A 111 12.76 -10.91 17.47
CA LEU A 111 11.83 -11.00 18.60
C LEU A 111 11.09 -12.34 18.66
N ARG A 112 10.69 -12.87 17.50
CA ARG A 112 10.10 -14.20 17.39
C ARG A 112 11.09 -15.27 17.86
N HIS A 113 12.36 -15.16 17.50
CA HIS A 113 13.41 -16.06 17.98
C HIS A 113 13.60 -15.94 19.51
N LEU A 114 13.74 -14.73 20.04
CA LEU A 114 13.89 -14.47 21.47
C LEU A 114 12.69 -15.01 22.28
N SER A 115 11.48 -14.92 21.75
CA SER A 115 10.28 -15.44 22.41
C SER A 115 10.32 -16.95 22.63
N LYS A 116 11.09 -17.71 21.83
CA LYS A 116 11.25 -19.16 21.94
C LYS A 116 12.39 -19.58 22.86
N SER A 117 13.21 -18.64 23.36
CA SER A 117 14.35 -18.93 24.20
C SER A 117 13.92 -19.36 25.61
N THR A 118 14.42 -20.52 26.07
CA THR A 118 14.10 -21.09 27.40
C THR A 118 15.25 -20.98 28.41
N SER A 119 16.42 -20.48 27.99
CA SER A 119 17.63 -20.39 28.81
C SER A 119 18.40 -19.10 28.54
N GLY A 120 19.28 -18.73 29.48
CA GLY A 120 20.16 -17.56 29.37
C GLY A 120 19.62 -16.30 30.08
N ASN A 121 20.41 -15.23 30.01
CA ASN A 121 20.15 -13.94 30.70
C ASN A 121 18.85 -13.26 30.30
N HIS A 122 18.20 -13.70 29.21
CA HIS A 122 17.01 -13.06 28.62
C HIS A 122 15.72 -13.84 28.89
N THR A 123 15.75 -14.87 29.73
CA THR A 123 14.58 -15.72 30.03
C THR A 123 13.36 -14.91 30.52
N LYS A 124 13.61 -13.83 31.29
CA LYS A 124 12.51 -12.95 31.75
C LYS A 124 11.85 -12.22 30.59
N PHE A 125 12.64 -11.66 29.68
CA PHE A 125 12.13 -10.97 28.48
C PHE A 125 11.43 -11.95 27.52
N SER A 126 11.98 -13.15 27.35
CA SER A 126 11.34 -14.21 26.54
C SER A 126 9.97 -14.60 27.09
N LYS A 127 9.82 -14.75 28.41
CA LYS A 127 8.52 -15.03 29.05
C LYS A 127 7.53 -13.89 28.84
N LEU A 128 7.98 -12.63 28.90
CA LEU A 128 7.14 -11.47 28.63
C LEU A 128 6.62 -11.49 27.19
N LEU A 129 7.51 -11.74 26.20
CA LEU A 129 7.15 -11.88 24.78
C LEU A 129 6.14 -13.03 24.55
N GLN A 130 6.29 -14.17 25.24
CA GLN A 130 5.37 -15.30 25.15
C GLN A 130 4.00 -14.99 25.77
N GLY A 131 4.00 -14.21 26.85
CA GLY A 131 2.83 -13.89 27.65
C GLY A 131 1.91 -12.83 27.02
N THR A 132 2.33 -12.14 25.97
CA THR A 132 1.60 -11.03 25.33
C THR A 132 0.27 -11.50 24.74
N LYS A 133 -0.86 -11.14 25.37
CA LYS A 133 -2.22 -11.52 24.99
C LYS A 133 -3.20 -10.34 24.98
N THR A 134 -2.84 -9.24 25.63
CA THR A 134 -3.66 -8.03 25.74
C THR A 134 -2.89 -6.82 25.21
N ALA A 135 -3.59 -5.72 25.01
CA ALA A 135 -2.95 -4.47 24.63
C ALA A 135 -2.00 -3.97 25.73
N ASP A 136 -2.34 -4.16 26.99
CA ASP A 136 -1.50 -3.74 28.12
C ASP A 136 -0.21 -4.56 28.18
N ASP A 137 -0.27 -5.87 27.92
CA ASP A 137 0.94 -6.70 27.75
C ASP A 137 1.81 -6.18 26.62
N ALA A 138 1.21 -5.81 25.49
CA ALA A 138 1.94 -5.29 24.34
C ALA A 138 2.63 -3.95 24.64
N PHE A 139 1.99 -3.05 25.40
CA PHE A 139 2.62 -1.81 25.88
C PHE A 139 3.78 -2.10 26.85
N GLU A 140 3.64 -3.06 27.75
CA GLU A 140 4.73 -3.46 28.65
C GLU A 140 5.92 -4.02 27.86
N VAL A 141 5.66 -4.92 26.92
CA VAL A 141 6.70 -5.47 26.01
C VAL A 141 7.41 -4.36 25.24
N LEU A 142 6.67 -3.41 24.69
CA LEU A 142 7.23 -2.25 24.00
C LEU A 142 8.14 -1.44 24.93
N ALA A 143 7.69 -1.12 26.14
CA ALA A 143 8.48 -0.36 27.11
C ALA A 143 9.76 -1.08 27.51
N GLN A 144 9.71 -2.39 27.73
CA GLN A 144 10.90 -3.20 28.04
C GLN A 144 11.85 -3.26 26.83
N THR A 145 11.32 -3.46 25.63
CA THR A 145 12.12 -3.46 24.40
C THR A 145 12.87 -2.15 24.21
N MET A 146 12.20 -1.00 24.45
CA MET A 146 12.84 0.32 24.38
C MET A 146 13.96 0.48 25.41
N ARG A 147 13.81 -0.08 26.62
CA ARG A 147 14.90 -0.08 27.62
C ARG A 147 16.12 -0.83 27.12
N TYR A 148 15.94 -2.04 26.57
CA TYR A 148 17.05 -2.82 26.00
C TYR A 148 17.75 -2.10 24.85
N LEU A 149 16.98 -1.52 23.92
CA LEU A 149 17.53 -0.78 22.77
C LEU A 149 18.32 0.47 23.17
N ASN A 150 17.98 1.10 24.30
CA ASN A 150 18.64 2.32 24.79
C ASN A 150 19.85 2.02 25.70
N GLN A 151 20.10 0.75 26.07
CA GLN A 151 21.26 0.37 26.89
C GLN A 151 22.30 -0.35 26.01
N PRO A 152 23.50 0.21 25.80
CA PRO A 152 24.50 -0.36 24.88
C PRO A 152 24.90 -1.81 25.20
N SER A 153 24.97 -2.18 26.50
CA SER A 153 25.29 -3.54 26.94
C SER A 153 24.22 -4.57 26.60
N ASP A 154 22.94 -4.15 26.55
CA ASP A 154 21.80 -5.05 26.41
C ASP A 154 21.31 -5.12 24.96
N LYS A 155 21.67 -4.12 24.15
CA LYS A 155 21.32 -4.07 22.72
C LYS A 155 21.84 -5.28 21.92
N THR A 156 22.94 -5.89 22.37
CA THR A 156 23.56 -7.05 21.71
C THR A 156 22.63 -8.26 21.58
N ILE A 157 21.56 -8.35 22.37
CA ILE A 157 20.58 -9.44 22.25
C ILE A 157 19.84 -9.41 20.91
N PHE A 158 19.76 -8.22 20.28
CA PHE A 158 19.11 -8.05 18.98
C PHE A 158 20.07 -8.25 17.80
N ASP A 159 21.39 -8.24 18.04
CA ASP A 159 22.42 -8.37 17.00
C ASP A 159 22.64 -9.85 16.64
N ASN A 160 21.66 -10.46 15.97
CA ASN A 160 21.73 -11.86 15.57
C ASN A 160 21.55 -12.01 14.06
N LYS A 161 22.65 -11.92 13.33
CA LYS A 161 22.66 -12.01 11.86
C LYS A 161 22.19 -13.38 11.33
N ASP A 162 22.43 -14.46 12.05
CA ASP A 162 22.00 -15.79 11.62
C ASP A 162 20.48 -15.92 11.68
N VAL A 163 19.86 -15.33 12.71
CA VAL A 163 18.39 -15.24 12.79
C VAL A 163 17.83 -14.35 11.67
N VAL A 164 18.46 -13.21 11.40
CA VAL A 164 18.03 -12.33 10.29
C VAL A 164 18.11 -13.08 8.95
N ARG A 165 19.21 -13.78 8.66
CA ARG A 165 19.38 -14.57 7.44
C ARG A 165 18.36 -15.70 7.31
N SER A 166 18.16 -16.47 8.40
CA SER A 166 17.18 -17.56 8.40
C SER A 166 15.75 -17.07 8.25
N SER A 167 15.40 -15.92 8.85
CA SER A 167 14.10 -15.28 8.69
C SER A 167 13.91 -14.71 7.28
N TRP A 168 14.97 -14.15 6.70
CA TRP A 168 14.94 -13.71 5.31
C TRP A 168 14.75 -14.88 4.33
N GLN A 169 15.40 -16.01 4.60
CA GLN A 169 15.17 -17.24 3.82
C GLN A 169 13.70 -17.73 3.95
N GLU A 170 13.09 -17.61 5.14
CA GLU A 170 11.67 -17.93 5.32
C GLU A 170 10.75 -17.03 4.48
N VAL A 171 11.04 -15.72 4.39
CA VAL A 171 10.32 -14.78 3.50
C VAL A 171 10.45 -15.21 2.03
N ILE A 172 11.67 -15.54 1.59
CA ILE A 172 11.94 -16.03 0.23
C ILE A 172 11.14 -17.31 -0.04
N ASP A 173 11.27 -18.30 0.83
CA ASP A 173 10.63 -19.61 0.66
C ASP A 173 9.10 -19.51 0.65
N ALA A 174 8.52 -18.66 1.51
CA ALA A 174 7.08 -18.41 1.51
C ALA A 174 6.62 -17.75 0.22
N ALA A 175 7.35 -16.71 -0.25
CA ALA A 175 7.03 -16.06 -1.52
C ALA A 175 7.09 -17.06 -2.69
N GLU A 176 8.10 -17.93 -2.75
CA GLU A 176 8.22 -18.94 -3.81
C GLU A 176 7.12 -20.00 -3.74
N ARG A 177 6.82 -20.54 -2.54
CA ARG A 177 5.74 -21.55 -2.34
C ARG A 177 4.37 -21.04 -2.79
N HIS A 178 4.11 -19.75 -2.57
CA HIS A 178 2.81 -19.16 -2.86
C HIS A 178 2.69 -18.55 -4.25
N ASN A 179 3.80 -18.41 -4.99
CA ASN A 179 3.79 -17.86 -6.35
C ASN A 179 3.12 -18.83 -7.32
N GLN A 180 2.02 -18.40 -7.91
CA GLN A 180 1.21 -19.16 -8.88
C GLN A 180 0.96 -18.28 -10.11
N PRO A 181 1.94 -18.19 -11.04
CA PRO A 181 1.82 -17.34 -12.22
C PRO A 181 0.51 -17.60 -12.97
N GLY A 182 -0.16 -16.53 -13.40
CA GLY A 182 -1.48 -16.55 -14.00
C GLY A 182 -2.66 -16.57 -13.02
N LYS A 183 -2.41 -16.73 -11.71
CA LYS A 183 -3.47 -16.78 -10.67
C LYS A 183 -3.20 -15.85 -9.51
N PHE A 184 -2.04 -15.98 -8.87
CA PHE A 184 -1.64 -15.20 -7.72
C PHE A 184 -0.12 -15.03 -7.74
N THR A 185 0.35 -13.83 -7.98
CA THR A 185 1.78 -13.50 -8.04
C THR A 185 2.27 -13.01 -6.67
N THR A 186 3.38 -13.56 -6.21
CA THR A 186 4.05 -13.09 -5.00
C THR A 186 5.38 -12.45 -5.33
N PHE A 187 5.78 -11.44 -4.56
CA PHE A 187 7.09 -10.84 -4.64
C PHE A 187 7.90 -11.12 -3.38
N ILE A 188 9.19 -11.35 -3.54
CA ILE A 188 10.15 -11.31 -2.45
C ILE A 188 10.39 -9.84 -2.13
N ALA A 189 10.19 -9.45 -0.86
CA ALA A 189 10.26 -8.05 -0.46
C ALA A 189 10.66 -7.90 1.01
N TYR A 190 11.07 -6.71 1.38
CA TYR A 190 11.29 -6.29 2.76
C TYR A 190 11.08 -4.78 2.89
N GLU A 191 10.89 -4.28 4.11
CA GLU A 191 10.87 -2.85 4.37
C GLU A 191 12.20 -2.34 4.91
N TYR A 192 12.80 -1.40 4.17
CA TYR A 192 13.90 -0.56 4.65
C TYR A 192 13.32 0.59 5.47
N THR A 193 13.53 0.53 6.79
CA THR A 193 12.97 1.46 7.77
C THR A 193 14.01 2.50 8.16
N SER A 194 14.03 3.63 7.50
CA SER A 194 14.88 4.77 7.84
C SER A 194 14.13 5.83 8.65
N GLY A 195 14.88 6.79 9.16
CA GLY A 195 14.35 7.88 9.97
C GLY A 195 14.60 7.71 11.48
N SER A 196 13.90 8.48 12.29
CA SER A 196 14.09 8.56 13.74
C SER A 196 13.11 7.69 14.53
N VAL A 197 12.88 6.44 14.09
CA VAL A 197 11.79 5.53 14.51
C VAL A 197 11.55 5.45 16.04
N PHE A 198 12.57 5.68 16.86
CA PHE A 198 12.45 5.60 18.32
C PHE A 198 12.90 6.89 19.03
N SER A 199 13.01 8.01 18.34
CA SER A 199 13.48 9.27 18.90
C SER A 199 12.34 10.29 18.96
N GLY A 200 11.67 10.34 20.11
CA GLY A 200 10.68 11.38 20.41
C GLY A 200 9.26 11.08 19.89
N PRO A 201 8.31 11.99 20.16
CA PRO A 201 6.90 11.80 19.87
C PRO A 201 6.54 11.87 18.38
N ASN A 202 7.40 12.43 17.53
CA ASN A 202 7.19 12.61 16.08
C ASN A 202 8.39 12.07 15.29
N PRO A 203 8.51 10.76 15.13
CA PRO A 203 9.59 10.17 14.36
C PRO A 203 9.45 10.50 12.87
N ASP A 204 10.58 10.82 12.20
CA ASP A 204 10.62 10.96 10.75
C ASP A 204 10.47 9.60 10.10
N ASN A 205 9.45 9.41 9.28
CA ASN A 205 9.28 8.20 8.49
C ASN A 205 9.91 8.38 7.11
N LEU A 206 11.02 7.70 6.89
CA LEU A 206 11.71 7.65 5.59
C LEU A 206 11.80 6.19 5.12
N HIS A 207 10.67 5.49 5.20
CA HIS A 207 10.55 4.07 4.94
C HIS A 207 10.35 3.77 3.44
N ARG A 208 10.82 2.60 2.98
CA ARG A 208 10.68 2.09 1.61
C ARG A 208 10.46 0.59 1.61
N ASN A 209 9.44 0.10 0.93
CA ASN A 209 9.36 -1.31 0.60
C ASN A 209 10.28 -1.60 -0.59
N VAL A 210 11.20 -2.53 -0.44
CA VAL A 210 12.09 -3.00 -1.52
C VAL A 210 11.51 -4.30 -2.05
N ILE A 211 11.19 -4.32 -3.36
CA ILE A 211 10.56 -5.45 -4.06
C ILE A 211 11.50 -5.95 -5.14
N TYR A 212 11.71 -7.26 -5.22
CA TYR A 212 12.57 -7.90 -6.21
C TYR A 212 11.79 -8.41 -7.42
N ARG A 213 12.43 -8.26 -8.59
CA ARG A 213 11.88 -8.72 -9.88
C ARG A 213 11.78 -10.24 -9.99
N SER A 214 12.69 -10.97 -9.36
CA SER A 214 12.85 -12.41 -9.51
C SER A 214 13.27 -13.07 -8.19
N SER A 215 13.55 -14.37 -8.23
CA SER A 215 14.13 -15.12 -7.11
C SER A 215 15.61 -14.81 -6.87
N SER A 216 16.28 -14.08 -7.78
CA SER A 216 17.65 -13.64 -7.57
C SER A 216 17.67 -12.47 -6.59
N VAL A 217 17.99 -12.75 -5.32
CA VAL A 217 17.96 -11.80 -4.22
C VAL A 217 19.23 -11.93 -3.36
N PRO A 218 19.59 -10.89 -2.59
CA PRO A 218 20.74 -10.96 -1.66
C PRO A 218 20.50 -11.97 -0.54
N ILE A 219 21.58 -12.45 0.06
CA ILE A 219 21.55 -13.39 1.19
C ILE A 219 21.02 -12.79 2.51
N GLU A 220 20.96 -11.46 2.58
CA GLU A 220 20.38 -10.71 3.71
C GLU A 220 19.81 -9.37 3.17
N PRO A 221 18.72 -8.84 3.75
CA PRO A 221 18.15 -7.57 3.34
C PRO A 221 19.00 -6.39 3.85
N TYR A 222 19.09 -5.31 3.07
CA TYR A 222 19.75 -4.07 3.49
C TYR A 222 18.84 -3.29 4.43
N SER A 223 19.35 -2.94 5.60
CA SER A 223 18.57 -2.34 6.67
C SER A 223 19.12 -1.00 7.15
N ARG A 224 18.37 -0.33 8.04
CA ARG A 224 18.86 0.87 8.74
C ARG A 224 20.10 0.60 9.62
N LEU A 225 20.39 -0.64 9.94
CA LEU A 225 21.59 -1.01 10.70
C LEU A 225 22.84 -0.91 9.83
N ASP A 226 22.69 -1.05 8.50
CA ASP A 226 23.75 -0.84 7.52
C ASP A 226 23.92 0.67 7.24
N SER A 227 22.83 1.38 7.01
CA SER A 227 22.80 2.85 6.88
C SER A 227 21.40 3.40 7.08
N ARG A 228 21.30 4.59 7.68
CA ARG A 228 20.05 5.35 7.80
C ARG A 228 19.82 6.28 6.61
N ASN A 229 20.82 6.50 5.76
CA ASN A 229 20.76 7.35 4.58
C ASN A 229 20.13 6.57 3.41
N PRO A 230 18.96 6.97 2.87
CA PRO A 230 18.33 6.32 1.72
C PRO A 230 19.19 6.31 0.44
N GLU A 231 20.08 7.28 0.28
CA GLU A 231 21.00 7.35 -0.87
C GLU A 231 21.99 6.17 -0.88
N ASN A 232 22.37 5.69 0.31
CA ASN A 232 23.18 4.48 0.44
C ASN A 232 22.40 3.21 0.08
N LEU A 233 21.08 3.17 0.38
CA LEU A 233 20.21 2.11 -0.10
C LEU A 233 20.18 2.11 -1.64
N TRP A 234 19.99 3.27 -2.31
CA TRP A 234 19.98 3.35 -3.78
C TRP A 234 21.31 2.88 -4.37
N SER A 235 22.43 3.28 -3.79
CA SER A 235 23.76 2.87 -4.23
C SER A 235 23.96 1.34 -4.07
N TRP A 236 23.46 0.77 -2.99
CA TRP A 236 23.49 -0.66 -2.77
C TRP A 236 22.58 -1.40 -3.78
N MET A 237 21.36 -0.89 -4.04
CA MET A 237 20.44 -1.45 -5.03
C MET A 237 21.04 -1.42 -6.45
N ASP A 238 21.69 -0.31 -6.84
CA ASP A 238 22.38 -0.20 -8.13
C ASP A 238 23.49 -1.23 -8.26
N LYS A 239 24.29 -1.45 -7.20
CA LYS A 239 25.30 -2.50 -7.17
C LYS A 239 24.66 -3.89 -7.30
N LYS A 240 23.58 -4.18 -6.58
CA LYS A 240 22.87 -5.47 -6.65
C LYS A 240 22.22 -5.70 -8.01
N ARG A 241 21.72 -4.67 -8.65
CA ARG A 241 21.19 -4.72 -10.02
C ARG A 241 22.28 -5.09 -11.02
N ALA A 242 23.48 -4.54 -10.88
CA ALA A 242 24.63 -4.92 -11.70
C ALA A 242 25.06 -6.39 -11.48
N GLU A 243 24.75 -6.98 -10.33
CA GLU A 243 24.95 -8.40 -10.00
C GLU A 243 23.77 -9.30 -10.46
N GLY A 244 22.75 -8.74 -11.16
CA GLY A 244 21.58 -9.47 -11.66
C GLY A 244 20.40 -9.55 -10.68
N MET A 245 20.45 -8.84 -9.54
CA MET A 245 19.39 -8.80 -8.52
C MET A 245 18.61 -7.50 -8.65
N ASP A 246 17.71 -7.44 -9.66
CA ASP A 246 16.93 -6.23 -9.92
C ASP A 246 15.83 -6.02 -8.91
N SER A 247 15.70 -4.78 -8.44
CA SER A 247 14.69 -4.36 -7.45
C SER A 247 14.24 -2.92 -7.67
N LEU A 248 13.13 -2.56 -7.06
CA LEU A 248 12.66 -1.18 -6.90
C LEU A 248 12.30 -0.93 -5.44
N ALA A 249 12.35 0.33 -5.01
CA ALA A 249 11.95 0.78 -3.68
C ALA A 249 10.71 1.67 -3.78
N ILE A 250 9.80 1.54 -2.83
CA ILE A 250 8.52 2.25 -2.79
C ILE A 250 8.47 3.07 -1.50
N PRO A 251 8.78 4.38 -1.56
CA PRO A 251 8.58 5.28 -0.44
C PRO A 251 7.12 5.31 0.02
N HIS A 252 6.92 5.33 1.32
CA HIS A 252 5.59 5.39 1.93
C HIS A 252 5.59 6.20 3.23
N ASN A 253 4.39 6.46 3.77
CA ASN A 253 4.23 7.30 4.97
C ASN A 253 4.85 8.70 4.83
N MET A 254 4.80 9.29 3.64
CA MET A 254 5.36 10.60 3.38
C MET A 254 4.70 11.67 4.27
N ASN A 255 3.39 11.54 4.55
CA ASN A 255 2.63 12.39 5.48
C ASN A 255 3.20 12.41 6.91
N ARG A 256 4.12 11.50 7.25
CA ARG A 256 4.83 11.42 8.53
C ARG A 256 6.34 11.66 8.41
N SER A 257 6.81 12.16 7.27
CA SER A 257 8.24 12.35 7.04
C SER A 257 8.79 13.65 7.61
N ASN A 258 7.95 14.51 8.18
CA ASN A 258 8.32 15.87 8.64
C ASN A 258 9.03 16.67 7.53
N GLY A 259 8.50 16.59 6.29
CA GLY A 259 9.05 17.29 5.12
C GLY A 259 10.23 16.63 4.44
N LYS A 260 10.80 15.57 5.02
CA LYS A 260 12.08 15.00 4.58
C LYS A 260 11.99 13.99 3.44
N MET A 261 10.79 13.52 3.07
CA MET A 261 10.68 12.58 1.95
C MET A 261 10.96 13.24 0.60
N PHE A 262 10.57 14.50 0.44
CA PHE A 262 10.68 15.24 -0.83
C PHE A 262 11.45 16.54 -0.63
N GLU A 263 12.70 16.41 -0.16
CA GLU A 263 13.62 17.53 0.08
C GLU A 263 14.24 18.08 -1.21
N THR A 264 14.90 19.24 -1.09
CA THR A 264 15.65 19.88 -2.17
C THR A 264 17.16 19.80 -1.95
N ALA A 265 17.61 19.09 -0.91
CA ALA A 265 18.99 18.81 -0.57
C ALA A 265 19.23 17.30 -0.45
N LYS A 266 20.48 16.88 -0.59
CA LYS A 266 20.96 15.51 -0.30
C LYS A 266 20.98 15.29 1.21
N TRP A 267 21.20 14.05 1.62
CA TRP A 267 21.30 13.66 3.03
C TRP A 267 22.39 14.41 3.82
N ASP A 268 23.42 14.86 3.15
CA ASP A 268 24.54 15.65 3.72
C ASP A 268 24.34 17.17 3.61
N ASP A 269 23.10 17.63 3.36
CA ASP A 269 22.70 19.03 3.16
C ASP A 269 23.29 19.69 1.91
N THR A 270 24.00 18.95 1.06
CA THR A 270 24.49 19.49 -0.22
C THR A 270 23.36 19.54 -1.25
N ARG A 271 23.57 20.36 -2.30
CA ARG A 271 22.56 20.56 -3.34
C ARG A 271 22.39 19.29 -4.17
N ILE A 272 21.15 18.88 -4.43
CA ILE A 272 20.87 17.80 -5.38
C ILE A 272 21.22 18.20 -6.81
N ASP A 273 21.61 17.20 -7.59
CA ASP A 273 22.04 17.32 -8.99
C ASP A 273 21.30 16.32 -9.89
N ALA A 274 21.56 16.38 -11.18
CA ALA A 274 20.94 15.48 -12.15
C ALA A 274 21.25 14.00 -11.88
N GLN A 275 22.49 13.67 -11.48
CA GLN A 275 22.88 12.30 -11.17
C GLN A 275 22.10 11.73 -9.99
N TRP A 276 21.92 12.51 -8.93
CA TRP A 276 21.10 12.14 -7.79
C TRP A 276 19.63 11.92 -8.19
N ALA A 277 19.08 12.82 -9.03
CA ALA A 277 17.72 12.71 -9.52
C ALA A 277 17.50 11.44 -10.34
N GLU A 278 18.42 11.12 -11.25
CA GLU A 278 18.38 9.91 -12.05
C GLU A 278 18.51 8.64 -11.18
N GLN A 279 19.38 8.64 -10.18
CA GLN A 279 19.54 7.52 -9.25
C GLN A 279 18.27 7.30 -8.46
N ARG A 280 17.64 8.36 -7.96
CA ARG A 280 16.36 8.28 -7.24
C ARG A 280 15.28 7.68 -8.12
N LEU A 281 15.02 8.23 -9.29
CA LEU A 281 13.97 7.78 -10.22
C LEU A 281 14.16 6.33 -10.67
N ARG A 282 15.41 5.89 -10.87
CA ARG A 282 15.73 4.50 -11.20
C ARG A 282 15.36 3.53 -10.08
N ASN A 283 15.57 3.94 -8.82
CA ASN A 283 15.33 3.10 -7.66
C ASN A 283 13.93 3.30 -7.05
N GLU A 284 13.35 4.52 -7.11
CA GLU A 284 12.04 4.88 -6.58
C GLU A 284 11.09 5.36 -7.70
N PRO A 285 10.70 4.48 -8.66
CA PRO A 285 9.86 4.88 -9.79
C PRO A 285 8.41 5.15 -9.38
N ILE A 286 7.95 4.62 -8.26
CA ILE A 286 6.60 4.76 -7.70
C ILE A 286 6.65 5.06 -6.20
N VAL A 287 5.57 5.66 -5.67
CA VAL A 287 5.36 5.90 -4.25
C VAL A 287 3.97 5.41 -3.81
N GLU A 288 3.82 5.09 -2.54
CA GLU A 288 2.57 4.68 -1.93
C GLU A 288 1.84 5.91 -1.37
N ASN A 289 0.83 6.41 -2.08
CA ASN A 289 0.16 7.66 -1.72
C ASN A 289 -0.97 7.51 -0.70
N SER A 290 -1.39 6.30 -0.37
CA SER A 290 -2.44 6.03 0.62
C SER A 290 -2.26 4.66 1.27
N GLN A 291 -2.54 4.56 2.56
CA GLN A 291 -2.50 3.33 3.36
C GLN A 291 -3.26 3.54 4.68
N VAL A 292 -3.22 2.56 5.59
CA VAL A 292 -3.93 2.63 6.89
C VAL A 292 -3.62 3.89 7.72
N LYS A 293 -2.42 4.47 7.62
CA LYS A 293 -2.06 5.73 8.29
C LYS A 293 -2.48 6.98 7.50
N GLY A 294 -3.47 6.84 6.62
CA GLY A 294 -4.07 7.92 5.86
C GLY A 294 -3.40 8.22 4.52
N THR A 295 -3.82 9.31 3.90
CA THR A 295 -3.33 9.73 2.58
C THR A 295 -2.05 10.54 2.66
N SER A 296 -1.22 10.39 1.64
CA SER A 296 -0.10 11.27 1.31
C SER A 296 -0.29 11.97 -0.04
N ASP A 297 -1.51 11.97 -0.63
CA ASP A 297 -1.78 12.65 -1.92
C ASP A 297 -1.57 14.15 -1.78
N THR A 298 -2.38 14.82 -0.95
CA THR A 298 -2.28 16.24 -0.64
C THR A 298 -2.85 16.54 0.75
N HIS A 299 -2.78 17.81 1.17
CA HIS A 299 -3.28 18.28 2.46
C HIS A 299 -4.09 19.58 2.27
N PRO A 300 -5.19 19.83 3.02
CA PRO A 300 -6.00 21.03 2.88
C PRO A 300 -5.23 22.36 2.96
N LEU A 301 -4.21 22.43 3.81
CA LEU A 301 -3.35 23.62 3.93
C LEU A 301 -2.43 23.83 2.73
N LEU A 302 -2.17 22.79 1.93
CA LEU A 302 -1.32 22.86 0.73
C LEU A 302 -2.16 23.01 -0.55
N SER A 303 -3.39 22.55 -0.52
CA SER A 303 -4.35 22.58 -1.65
C SER A 303 -5.69 23.18 -1.18
N PRO A 304 -5.72 24.48 -0.80
CA PRO A 304 -6.91 25.11 -0.20
C PRO A 304 -8.11 25.23 -1.15
N ASN A 305 -7.88 25.11 -2.44
CA ASN A 305 -8.92 25.16 -3.49
C ASN A 305 -9.42 23.77 -3.92
N ASP A 306 -9.00 22.70 -3.21
CA ASP A 306 -9.44 21.33 -3.44
C ASP A 306 -10.35 20.89 -2.28
N GLU A 307 -11.65 20.90 -2.49
CA GLU A 307 -12.66 20.51 -1.50
C GLU A 307 -12.59 19.02 -1.08
N TRP A 308 -11.82 18.20 -1.78
CA TRP A 308 -11.55 16.80 -1.45
C TRP A 308 -10.11 16.55 -0.93
N ALA A 309 -9.37 17.60 -0.60
CA ALA A 309 -8.05 17.46 0.00
C ALA A 309 -8.10 16.87 1.43
N ASP A 310 -9.24 17.00 2.10
CA ASP A 310 -9.47 16.50 3.46
C ASP A 310 -9.94 15.02 3.44
N PHE A 311 -9.05 14.12 2.98
CA PHE A 311 -9.33 12.68 2.93
C PHE A 311 -8.35 11.92 3.82
N GLU A 312 -8.85 11.31 4.91
CA GLU A 312 -8.05 10.50 5.84
C GLU A 312 -6.73 11.18 6.22
N ILE A 313 -6.82 12.44 6.64
CA ILE A 313 -5.66 13.24 7.05
C ILE A 313 -5.21 12.80 8.44
N LEU A 314 -3.96 12.38 8.55
CA LEU A 314 -3.32 12.17 9.83
C LEU A 314 -2.76 13.52 10.35
N PRO A 315 -3.17 13.99 11.54
CA PRO A 315 -2.67 15.24 12.08
C PRO A 315 -1.15 15.26 12.16
N SER A 316 -0.54 16.33 11.65
CA SER A 316 0.89 16.59 11.75
C SER A 316 1.17 17.44 12.99
N ALA A 317 2.23 17.13 13.72
CA ALA A 317 2.66 17.95 14.84
C ALA A 317 3.31 19.26 14.41
N ASN A 318 3.74 19.36 13.14
CA ASN A 318 4.42 20.54 12.63
C ASN A 318 3.93 20.87 11.21
N GLU A 319 3.02 21.83 11.09
CA GLU A 319 2.45 22.28 9.82
C GLU A 319 3.49 22.87 8.86
N ARG A 320 4.65 23.34 9.35
CA ARG A 320 5.71 23.92 8.51
C ARG A 320 6.38 22.89 7.61
N ASP A 321 6.33 21.62 7.99
CA ASP A 321 7.04 20.53 7.31
C ASP A 321 6.16 19.79 6.30
N LEU A 322 4.93 20.25 6.07
CA LEU A 322 3.98 19.60 5.16
C LEU A 322 4.47 19.57 3.71
N ASN A 323 5.14 20.62 3.25
CA ASN A 323 5.52 20.78 1.83
C ASN A 323 6.49 19.71 1.28
N GLY A 324 7.22 18.99 2.13
CA GLY A 324 8.08 17.87 1.73
C GLY A 324 7.45 16.51 2.03
N SER A 325 6.16 16.48 2.42
CA SER A 325 5.47 15.31 2.96
C SER A 325 4.33 14.80 2.06
N TYR A 326 4.02 15.45 0.94
CA TYR A 326 2.87 15.10 0.10
C TYR A 326 3.23 14.99 -1.37
N VAL A 327 2.59 14.04 -2.04
CA VAL A 327 2.85 13.63 -3.43
C VAL A 327 2.62 14.77 -4.41
N ARG A 328 1.46 15.45 -4.35
CA ARG A 328 1.10 16.52 -5.29
C ARG A 328 2.12 17.67 -5.24
N GLN A 329 2.52 18.07 -4.04
CA GLN A 329 3.52 19.12 -3.85
C GLN A 329 4.91 18.69 -4.31
N ALA A 330 5.25 17.40 -4.17
CA ALA A 330 6.49 16.84 -4.72
C ALA A 330 6.50 16.88 -6.25
N LEU A 331 5.40 16.51 -6.90
CA LEU A 331 5.25 16.59 -8.36
C LEU A 331 5.41 18.05 -8.86
N ILE A 332 4.76 19.01 -8.19
CA ILE A 332 4.88 20.45 -8.49
C ILE A 332 6.34 20.92 -8.29
N LYS A 333 6.95 20.58 -7.15
CA LYS A 333 8.35 20.87 -6.83
C LYS A 333 9.29 20.33 -7.91
N GLY A 334 9.05 19.12 -8.39
CA GLY A 334 9.81 18.50 -9.46
C GLY A 334 9.73 19.26 -10.78
N LEU A 335 8.55 19.79 -11.15
CA LEU A 335 8.41 20.65 -12.33
C LEU A 335 9.19 21.97 -12.18
N VAL A 336 9.10 22.63 -11.02
CA VAL A 336 9.85 23.85 -10.72
C VAL A 336 11.36 23.59 -10.79
N MET A 337 11.82 22.47 -10.26
CA MET A 337 13.23 22.06 -10.37
C MET A 337 13.63 21.77 -11.80
N LYS A 338 12.78 21.14 -12.59
CA LYS A 338 13.06 20.91 -14.03
C LYS A 338 13.24 22.22 -14.77
N GLU A 339 12.45 23.22 -14.48
CA GLU A 339 12.55 24.55 -15.11
C GLU A 339 13.82 25.30 -14.66
N LYS A 340 14.08 25.34 -13.35
CA LYS A 340 15.19 26.12 -12.77
C LYS A 340 16.55 25.43 -12.87
N LEU A 341 16.60 24.09 -12.84
CA LEU A 341 17.82 23.28 -12.70
C LEU A 341 18.06 22.28 -13.83
N GLY A 342 17.07 22.07 -14.69
CA GLY A 342 17.18 21.15 -15.83
C GLY A 342 16.83 19.69 -15.55
N PHE A 343 16.54 19.29 -14.31
CA PHE A 343 16.17 17.92 -13.93
C PHE A 343 14.96 17.88 -13.00
N ASN A 344 14.23 16.75 -12.96
CA ASN A 344 13.09 16.52 -12.09
C ASN A 344 13.29 15.20 -11.29
N PRO A 345 13.51 15.24 -9.98
CA PRO A 345 13.69 14.03 -9.16
C PRO A 345 12.37 13.37 -8.73
N TYR A 346 11.22 13.94 -9.07
CA TYR A 346 9.90 13.55 -8.57
C TYR A 346 8.94 13.14 -9.70
N GLN A 347 9.46 12.50 -10.74
CA GLN A 347 8.68 11.92 -11.85
C GLN A 347 8.25 10.47 -11.55
N PHE A 348 7.60 10.25 -10.43
CA PHE A 348 7.17 8.92 -9.98
C PHE A 348 5.68 8.68 -10.24
N GLY A 349 5.28 7.40 -10.35
CA GLY A 349 3.89 6.96 -10.31
C GLY A 349 3.39 6.73 -8.91
N VAL A 350 2.12 6.32 -8.78
CA VAL A 350 1.48 6.07 -7.48
C VAL A 350 0.87 4.67 -7.40
N ILE A 351 0.92 4.10 -6.20
CA ILE A 351 0.14 2.95 -5.75
C ILE A 351 -0.39 3.24 -4.34
N ALA A 352 -1.26 2.35 -3.83
CA ALA A 352 -1.59 2.28 -2.41
C ALA A 352 -1.38 0.85 -1.89
N ALA A 353 -1.34 0.68 -0.58
CA ALA A 353 -1.16 -0.60 0.08
C ALA A 353 -1.78 -0.60 1.48
N SER A 354 -1.61 -1.67 2.27
CA SER A 354 -2.23 -1.73 3.59
C SER A 354 -1.36 -1.20 4.72
N ASP A 355 -0.08 -1.48 4.75
CA ASP A 355 0.79 -1.34 5.92
C ASP A 355 0.22 -2.08 7.16
N THR A 356 -0.47 -3.19 6.90
CA THR A 356 -1.05 -4.00 7.98
C THR A 356 0.03 -4.67 8.82
N HIS A 357 -0.19 -4.70 10.14
CA HIS A 357 0.64 -5.46 11.07
C HIS A 357 -0.10 -6.69 11.62
N ASN A 358 -1.10 -7.18 10.86
CA ASN A 358 -1.91 -8.35 11.17
C ASN A 358 -1.72 -9.49 10.16
N ALA A 359 -0.77 -9.37 9.21
CA ALA A 359 -0.67 -10.21 8.02
C ALA A 359 -1.91 -10.15 7.10
N ALA A 360 -2.84 -9.23 7.34
CA ALA A 360 -4.13 -9.14 6.69
C ALA A 360 -4.61 -7.68 6.63
N GLY A 361 -4.68 -7.08 5.44
CA GLY A 361 -5.16 -5.71 5.24
C GLY A 361 -6.68 -5.59 5.39
N SER A 362 -7.14 -4.46 5.92
CA SER A 362 -8.56 -4.14 6.08
C SER A 362 -8.99 -3.16 4.98
N PHE A 363 -9.50 -3.68 3.85
CA PHE A 363 -9.77 -2.89 2.64
C PHE A 363 -11.18 -2.30 2.54
N GLY A 364 -11.99 -2.43 3.57
CA GLY A 364 -13.37 -1.93 3.54
C GLY A 364 -13.84 -1.41 4.89
N GLU A 365 -14.55 -0.31 4.85
CA GLU A 365 -15.05 0.41 6.01
C GLU A 365 -15.96 -0.44 6.89
N ALA A 366 -16.87 -1.21 6.30
CA ALA A 366 -17.80 -2.07 7.03
C ALA A 366 -17.14 -3.25 7.76
N ASN A 367 -15.93 -3.65 7.35
CA ASN A 367 -15.20 -4.79 7.92
C ASN A 367 -13.80 -4.37 8.38
N TYR A 368 -13.72 -3.27 9.07
CA TYR A 368 -12.47 -2.71 9.55
C TYR A 368 -11.99 -3.42 10.82
N TRP A 369 -10.77 -3.96 10.81
CA TRP A 369 -10.11 -4.58 11.97
C TRP A 369 -8.80 -3.89 12.37
N SER A 370 -8.62 -2.66 11.90
CA SER A 370 -7.47 -1.82 12.22
C SER A 370 -6.11 -2.35 11.75
N LYS A 371 -5.01 -1.76 12.24
CA LYS A 371 -3.65 -1.99 11.76
C LYS A 371 -2.92 -3.09 12.52
N THR A 372 -3.02 -3.12 13.86
CA THR A 372 -2.17 -3.94 14.73
C THR A 372 -2.91 -5.14 15.34
N GLY A 373 -2.15 -6.10 15.87
CA GLY A 373 -2.72 -7.30 16.48
C GLY A 373 -3.52 -7.02 17.75
N LEU A 374 -2.98 -6.29 18.70
CA LEU A 374 -3.58 -6.11 20.03
C LEU A 374 -3.90 -4.66 20.38
N LEU A 375 -3.13 -3.67 19.90
CA LEU A 375 -3.19 -2.33 20.45
C LEU A 375 -4.47 -1.57 20.08
N ASP A 376 -4.93 -1.66 18.86
CA ASP A 376 -5.95 -0.79 18.26
C ASP A 376 -7.19 -1.51 17.72
N ASN A 377 -7.29 -2.82 17.87
CA ASN A 377 -8.42 -3.57 17.35
C ASN A 377 -9.74 -3.27 18.11
N PRO A 378 -9.79 -3.25 19.45
CA PRO A 378 -11.04 -2.91 20.15
C PRO A 378 -11.47 -1.48 19.84
N ALA A 379 -12.75 -1.30 19.48
CA ALA A 379 -13.32 0.00 19.07
C ALA A 379 -13.09 1.12 20.10
N HIS A 380 -13.18 0.82 21.40
CA HIS A 380 -12.90 1.79 22.46
C HIS A 380 -11.41 2.19 22.51
N ARG A 381 -10.47 1.28 22.20
CA ARG A 381 -9.04 1.58 22.18
C ARG A 381 -8.66 2.45 20.97
N ARG A 382 -9.20 2.14 19.78
CA ARG A 382 -8.99 3.01 18.61
C ARG A 382 -9.84 4.30 18.63
N GLY A 383 -10.57 4.54 19.71
CA GLY A 383 -11.25 5.80 20.00
C GLY A 383 -12.52 6.07 19.20
N SER A 384 -13.11 5.08 18.53
CA SER A 384 -14.37 5.22 17.78
C SER A 384 -15.60 5.17 18.67
N VAL A 385 -15.54 4.48 19.82
CA VAL A 385 -16.59 4.40 20.83
C VAL A 385 -16.05 4.79 22.20
N PRO A 386 -16.92 5.18 23.16
CA PRO A 386 -16.50 5.53 24.51
C PRO A 386 -15.74 4.41 25.23
N LEU A 387 -14.88 4.78 26.15
CA LEU A 387 -14.24 3.85 27.08
C LEU A 387 -15.31 3.14 27.96
N PRO A 388 -15.05 1.87 28.40
CA PRO A 388 -16.04 1.07 29.11
C PRO A 388 -16.47 1.61 30.47
N GLU A 389 -15.66 2.44 31.11
CA GLU A 389 -15.93 3.05 32.42
C GLU A 389 -15.93 4.57 32.28
N PRO A 390 -17.10 5.18 31.97
CA PRO A 390 -17.21 6.63 31.95
C PRO A 390 -17.20 7.17 33.37
N ALA A 391 -16.41 8.21 33.63
CA ALA A 391 -16.56 9.00 34.82
C ALA A 391 -17.77 9.94 34.62
N GLU A 392 -18.77 9.85 35.52
CA GLU A 392 -19.86 10.84 35.70
C GLU A 392 -20.56 11.31 34.41
N ASP A 393 -21.40 10.49 33.79
CA ASP A 393 -22.29 10.84 32.65
C ASP A 393 -21.61 11.48 31.40
N VAL A 394 -20.28 11.52 31.35
CA VAL A 394 -19.53 12.06 30.24
C VAL A 394 -18.85 10.92 29.45
N SER A 395 -19.17 10.82 28.18
CA SER A 395 -18.49 9.87 27.27
C SER A 395 -17.03 10.27 27.11
N VAL A 396 -16.11 9.47 27.66
CA VAL A 396 -14.66 9.63 27.50
C VAL A 396 -14.18 8.69 26.39
N TYR A 397 -13.37 9.21 25.46
CA TYR A 397 -12.82 8.46 24.34
C TYR A 397 -11.30 8.33 24.46
N SER A 398 -10.75 7.23 23.95
CA SER A 398 -9.31 7.11 23.79
C SER A 398 -8.78 8.18 22.81
N ASP A 399 -7.67 8.81 23.17
CA ASP A 399 -6.98 9.79 22.32
C ASP A 399 -5.85 9.16 21.49
N ASP A 400 -5.86 7.83 21.34
CA ASP A 400 -4.90 7.12 20.52
C ASP A 400 -4.93 7.60 19.07
N ALA A 401 -3.76 7.64 18.42
CA ALA A 401 -3.60 8.09 17.04
C ALA A 401 -4.35 7.21 16.03
N SER A 402 -4.68 5.98 16.40
CA SER A 402 -5.44 5.04 15.56
C SER A 402 -6.86 5.52 15.20
N ARG A 403 -7.42 6.51 15.93
CA ARG A 403 -8.68 7.16 15.57
C ARG A 403 -8.67 7.87 14.20
N TYR A 404 -7.47 8.26 13.74
CA TYR A 404 -7.25 8.93 12.46
C TYR A 404 -6.85 7.96 11.33
N TRP A 405 -6.71 6.67 11.63
CA TRP A 405 -6.36 5.71 10.60
C TRP A 405 -7.53 5.44 9.67
N GLY A 406 -7.22 5.20 8.37
CA GLY A 406 -8.16 4.83 7.35
C GLY A 406 -8.22 3.33 7.13
N ALA A 407 -9.09 2.89 6.22
CA ALA A 407 -8.99 1.56 5.64
C ALA A 407 -7.70 1.43 4.81
N SER A 408 -7.32 0.19 4.50
CA SER A 408 -6.16 -0.11 3.68
C SER A 408 -6.40 0.27 2.22
N GLY A 409 -5.38 0.82 1.56
CA GLY A 409 -5.40 1.03 0.12
C GLY A 409 -4.98 -0.21 -0.66
N LEU A 410 -5.18 -0.20 -1.98
CA LEU A 410 -4.74 -1.23 -2.93
C LEU A 410 -3.94 -0.63 -4.08
N ALA A 411 -2.92 -1.37 -4.53
CA ALA A 411 -2.25 -1.11 -5.79
C ALA A 411 -3.08 -1.67 -6.94
N GLY A 412 -3.40 -0.83 -7.93
CA GLY A 412 -3.91 -1.24 -9.23
C GLY A 412 -2.79 -1.19 -10.26
N VAL A 413 -2.60 -2.25 -11.04
CA VAL A 413 -1.50 -2.38 -12.01
C VAL A 413 -2.04 -2.86 -13.34
N TRP A 414 -1.70 -2.19 -14.42
CA TRP A 414 -2.01 -2.63 -15.79
C TRP A 414 -0.84 -3.42 -16.36
N ALA A 415 -0.99 -4.73 -16.48
CA ALA A 415 0.05 -5.63 -16.97
C ALA A 415 -0.50 -6.64 -17.99
N GLU A 416 0.36 -7.12 -18.89
CA GLU A 416 -0.05 -8.07 -19.94
C GLU A 416 -0.45 -9.44 -19.39
N SER A 417 0.14 -9.83 -18.27
CA SER A 417 -0.14 -11.11 -17.60
C SER A 417 0.06 -11.01 -16.09
N ASN A 418 -0.59 -11.91 -15.32
CA ASN A 418 -0.34 -12.03 -13.89
C ASN A 418 0.92 -12.86 -13.63
N THR A 419 2.08 -12.25 -13.85
CA THR A 419 3.40 -12.83 -13.57
C THR A 419 4.27 -11.80 -12.89
N ARG A 420 5.29 -12.28 -12.17
CA ARG A 420 6.23 -11.40 -11.44
C ARG A 420 6.88 -10.39 -12.38
N GLU A 421 7.36 -10.85 -13.54
CA GLU A 421 8.00 -9.98 -14.53
C GLU A 421 7.04 -8.93 -15.08
N SER A 422 5.83 -9.35 -15.50
CA SER A 422 4.88 -8.43 -16.14
C SER A 422 4.36 -7.36 -15.18
N ILE A 423 4.08 -7.74 -13.92
CA ILE A 423 3.64 -6.79 -12.88
C ILE A 423 4.81 -5.87 -12.49
N PHE A 424 6.03 -6.41 -12.33
CA PHE A 424 7.21 -5.61 -11.99
C PHE A 424 7.53 -4.57 -13.08
N GLU A 425 7.43 -4.93 -14.36
CA GLU A 425 7.60 -3.98 -15.45
C GLU A 425 6.54 -2.89 -15.47
N ALA A 426 5.29 -3.22 -15.12
CA ALA A 426 4.22 -2.25 -15.00
C ALA A 426 4.46 -1.28 -13.81
N LEU A 427 4.94 -1.78 -12.66
CA LEU A 427 5.39 -0.96 -11.55
C LEU A 427 6.54 -0.02 -11.97
N ARG A 428 7.53 -0.53 -12.68
CA ARG A 428 8.69 0.24 -13.17
C ARG A 428 8.30 1.29 -14.22
N SER A 429 7.39 0.96 -15.13
CA SER A 429 6.86 1.88 -16.14
C SER A 429 5.81 2.83 -15.60
N LYS A 430 5.40 2.66 -14.34
CA LYS A 430 4.42 3.50 -13.64
C LYS A 430 3.01 3.42 -14.24
N GLU A 431 2.68 2.36 -14.98
CA GLU A 431 1.31 2.14 -15.46
C GLU A 431 0.45 1.54 -14.34
N THR A 432 0.36 2.34 -13.28
CA THR A 432 -0.21 2.00 -11.98
C THR A 432 -1.14 3.10 -11.49
N PHE A 433 -2.02 2.71 -10.59
CA PHE A 433 -2.90 3.62 -9.89
C PHE A 433 -3.14 3.10 -8.47
N SER A 434 -3.57 3.98 -7.59
CA SER A 434 -3.93 3.66 -6.21
C SER A 434 -5.44 3.69 -6.01
N THR A 435 -5.94 2.88 -5.07
CA THR A 435 -7.31 3.02 -4.56
C THR A 435 -7.29 3.09 -3.04
N SER A 436 -8.33 3.66 -2.45
CA SER A 436 -8.51 3.73 -0.99
C SER A 436 -9.13 2.46 -0.39
N GLY A 437 -9.18 1.35 -1.16
CA GLY A 437 -9.70 0.04 -0.73
C GLY A 437 -10.56 -0.63 -1.79
N PRO A 438 -11.61 0.01 -2.32
CA PRO A 438 -12.41 -0.53 -3.43
C PRO A 438 -11.56 -0.78 -4.68
N ARG A 439 -11.90 -1.83 -5.43
CA ARG A 439 -11.24 -2.18 -6.70
C ARG A 439 -11.79 -1.38 -7.88
N ILE A 440 -11.80 -0.06 -7.75
CA ILE A 440 -12.13 0.86 -8.85
C ILE A 440 -11.10 0.63 -9.96
N LYS A 441 -11.55 0.31 -11.17
CA LYS A 441 -10.66 0.22 -12.33
C LYS A 441 -10.52 1.60 -12.95
N LEU A 442 -9.31 2.00 -13.26
CA LEU A 442 -9.02 3.34 -13.79
C LEU A 442 -8.04 3.25 -14.95
N ARG A 443 -8.40 3.80 -16.10
CA ARG A 443 -7.53 4.06 -17.24
C ARG A 443 -7.38 5.56 -17.47
N PHE A 444 -6.18 5.97 -17.84
CA PHE A 444 -5.87 7.36 -18.14
C PHE A 444 -4.83 7.44 -19.25
N PHE A 445 -5.18 8.14 -20.32
CA PHE A 445 -4.33 8.34 -21.48
C PHE A 445 -4.26 9.82 -21.84
N ALA A 446 -3.15 10.24 -22.44
CA ALA A 446 -2.98 11.58 -23.02
C ALA A 446 -2.45 11.48 -24.45
N GLY A 447 -2.90 12.38 -25.31
CA GLY A 447 -2.47 12.47 -26.71
C GLY A 447 -2.84 13.81 -27.32
N ALA A 448 -2.39 14.05 -28.56
CA ALA A 448 -2.77 15.24 -29.32
C ALA A 448 -4.16 15.10 -29.96
N ASP A 449 -4.50 13.88 -30.38
CA ASP A 449 -5.64 13.57 -31.25
C ASP A 449 -6.64 12.60 -30.60
N LEU A 450 -6.74 12.64 -29.26
CA LEU A 450 -7.78 11.91 -28.54
C LEU A 450 -9.06 12.76 -28.55
N ASP A 451 -10.16 12.19 -29.02
CA ASP A 451 -11.44 12.86 -29.16
C ASP A 451 -12.63 12.02 -28.62
N GLU A 452 -13.82 12.61 -28.60
CA GLU A 452 -15.03 12.00 -28.05
C GLU A 452 -15.48 10.72 -28.78
N SER A 453 -14.95 10.41 -29.97
CA SER A 453 -15.26 9.17 -30.67
C SER A 453 -14.78 7.94 -29.90
N LEU A 454 -13.75 8.09 -29.05
CA LEU A 454 -13.25 7.04 -28.17
C LEU A 454 -14.32 6.54 -27.19
N ILE A 455 -15.17 7.43 -26.67
CA ILE A 455 -16.21 7.08 -25.68
C ILE A 455 -17.22 6.09 -26.27
N LYS A 456 -17.45 6.14 -27.59
CA LYS A 456 -18.43 5.30 -28.29
C LYS A 456 -17.80 4.10 -29.00
N SER A 457 -16.49 3.93 -28.90
CA SER A 457 -15.75 2.93 -29.66
C SER A 457 -15.53 1.65 -28.83
N ASP A 458 -15.87 0.50 -29.40
CA ASP A 458 -15.63 -0.82 -28.78
C ASP A 458 -14.12 -1.14 -28.62
N ASN A 459 -13.26 -0.48 -29.40
CA ASN A 459 -11.81 -0.62 -29.34
C ASN A 459 -11.12 0.64 -28.81
N SER A 460 -11.79 1.40 -27.95
CA SER A 460 -11.30 2.67 -27.36
C SER A 460 -9.91 2.53 -26.72
N ILE A 461 -9.65 1.45 -25.98
CA ILE A 461 -8.38 1.23 -25.30
C ILE A 461 -7.25 0.98 -26.31
N GLN A 462 -7.50 0.19 -27.35
CA GLN A 462 -6.50 -0.02 -28.41
C GLN A 462 -6.17 1.32 -29.08
N GLN A 463 -7.17 2.09 -29.48
CA GLN A 463 -6.98 3.41 -30.10
C GLN A 463 -6.25 4.38 -29.15
N ALA A 464 -6.54 4.34 -27.85
CA ALA A 464 -5.88 5.19 -26.86
C ALA A 464 -4.37 4.85 -26.74
N TYR A 465 -3.96 3.57 -26.80
CA TYR A 465 -2.56 3.19 -26.87
C TYR A 465 -1.89 3.57 -28.19
N GLU A 466 -2.62 3.49 -29.32
CA GLU A 466 -2.09 3.83 -30.65
C GLU A 466 -1.89 5.33 -30.84
N LYS A 467 -2.78 6.17 -30.28
CA LYS A 467 -2.81 7.62 -30.50
C LYS A 467 -2.23 8.44 -29.34
N GLY A 468 -1.93 7.80 -28.21
CA GLY A 468 -1.50 8.48 -26.99
C GLY A 468 -0.54 7.66 -26.15
N VAL A 469 -0.32 8.15 -24.92
CA VAL A 469 0.50 7.51 -23.91
C VAL A 469 -0.34 7.21 -22.68
N PRO A 470 -0.12 6.07 -21.99
CA PRO A 470 -0.84 5.74 -20.76
C PRO A 470 -0.32 6.52 -19.56
N MET A 471 -1.04 6.41 -18.42
CA MET A 471 -0.58 6.91 -17.12
C MET A 471 0.85 6.46 -16.80
N GLY A 472 1.61 7.29 -16.08
CA GLY A 472 3.02 7.07 -15.75
C GLY A 472 4.00 7.52 -16.84
N SER A 473 3.50 7.92 -18.00
CA SER A 473 4.30 8.27 -19.17
C SER A 473 4.55 9.78 -19.31
N GLU A 474 5.39 10.12 -20.29
CA GLU A 474 5.65 11.50 -20.71
C GLU A 474 5.11 11.70 -22.13
N LEU A 475 4.23 12.69 -22.30
CA LEU A 475 3.71 13.12 -23.59
C LEU A 475 4.54 14.28 -24.15
N GLN A 476 5.11 14.07 -25.34
CA GLN A 476 5.81 15.11 -26.09
C GLN A 476 4.89 15.68 -27.16
N LEU A 477 4.49 16.95 -27.01
CA LEU A 477 3.62 17.62 -27.96
C LEU A 477 4.42 18.47 -28.96
N GLN A 478 3.84 18.69 -30.14
CA GLN A 478 4.31 19.70 -31.07
C GLN A 478 3.85 21.09 -30.61
N ALA A 479 4.58 22.13 -31.00
CA ALA A 479 4.22 23.51 -30.68
C ALA A 479 2.76 23.85 -31.06
N LYS A 480 2.06 24.58 -30.19
CA LYS A 480 0.66 25.02 -30.33
C LYS A 480 -0.40 23.91 -30.26
N THR A 481 -0.03 22.69 -29.87
CA THR A 481 -1.00 21.62 -29.67
C THR A 481 -1.39 21.53 -28.17
N ALA A 482 -2.68 21.49 -27.87
CA ALA A 482 -3.17 21.25 -26.51
C ALA A 482 -3.25 19.74 -26.24
N PRO A 483 -2.93 19.28 -25.02
CA PRO A 483 -3.12 17.89 -24.67
C PRO A 483 -4.59 17.55 -24.51
N SER A 484 -5.01 16.43 -25.07
CA SER A 484 -6.30 15.79 -24.84
C SER A 484 -6.11 14.53 -24.00
N PHE A 485 -7.07 14.27 -23.13
CA PHE A 485 -7.01 13.18 -22.16
C PHE A 485 -8.24 12.30 -22.28
N TYR A 486 -8.04 10.98 -22.32
CA TYR A 486 -9.10 10.00 -22.23
C TYR A 486 -9.05 9.32 -20.87
N VAL A 487 -10.16 9.37 -20.14
CA VAL A 487 -10.36 8.74 -18.83
C VAL A 487 -11.49 7.73 -18.94
N TRP A 488 -11.27 6.56 -18.36
CA TRP A 488 -12.27 5.52 -18.20
C TRP A 488 -12.16 4.92 -16.80
N ALA A 489 -13.29 4.82 -16.10
CA ALA A 489 -13.36 4.25 -14.75
C ALA A 489 -14.60 3.37 -14.60
N VAL A 490 -14.43 2.25 -13.84
CA VAL A 490 -15.51 1.32 -13.46
C VAL A 490 -15.46 1.11 -11.97
N ARG A 491 -16.62 1.19 -11.31
CA ARG A 491 -16.73 0.95 -9.87
C ARG A 491 -16.34 -0.47 -9.49
N ASP A 492 -15.98 -0.70 -8.24
CA ASP A 492 -16.00 -2.03 -7.65
C ASP A 492 -17.47 -2.47 -7.45
N PRO A 493 -17.89 -3.65 -7.98
CA PRO A 493 -19.25 -4.15 -7.76
C PRO A 493 -19.64 -4.34 -6.28
N ASP A 494 -18.64 -4.51 -5.40
CA ASP A 494 -18.83 -4.68 -3.96
C ASP A 494 -18.75 -3.37 -3.17
N SER A 495 -18.60 -2.22 -3.87
CA SER A 495 -18.55 -0.87 -3.30
C SER A 495 -19.68 0.02 -3.88
N TYR A 496 -19.54 1.33 -3.73
CA TYR A 496 -20.57 2.29 -4.09
C TYR A 496 -20.40 2.81 -5.54
N PRO A 497 -21.46 3.38 -6.15
CA PRO A 497 -21.38 3.95 -7.49
C PRO A 497 -20.43 5.15 -7.56
N LEU A 498 -19.86 5.36 -8.76
CA LEU A 498 -19.00 6.51 -9.05
C LEU A 498 -19.83 7.80 -9.07
N GLN A 499 -19.28 8.87 -8.49
CA GLN A 499 -19.89 10.19 -8.46
C GLN A 499 -19.34 11.12 -9.53
N ARG A 500 -18.01 11.16 -9.71
CA ARG A 500 -17.35 12.06 -10.67
C ARG A 500 -15.94 11.61 -11.04
N LEU A 501 -15.52 12.10 -12.21
CA LEU A 501 -14.13 12.03 -12.65
C LEU A 501 -13.51 13.43 -12.58
N GLN A 502 -12.31 13.52 -12.02
CA GLN A 502 -11.55 14.75 -11.90
C GLN A 502 -10.18 14.61 -12.56
N ILE A 503 -9.71 15.68 -13.18
CA ILE A 503 -8.31 15.86 -13.53
C ILE A 503 -7.69 16.85 -12.54
N VAL A 504 -6.58 16.46 -11.95
CA VAL A 504 -5.70 17.34 -11.17
C VAL A 504 -4.53 17.72 -12.07
N LYS A 505 -4.40 19.02 -12.34
CA LYS A 505 -3.31 19.62 -13.12
C LYS A 505 -2.35 20.32 -12.17
N GLY A 506 -1.06 20.07 -12.35
CA GLY A 506 0.01 20.89 -11.78
C GLY A 506 0.88 21.47 -12.90
N TRP A 507 1.29 22.73 -12.80
CA TRP A 507 2.13 23.38 -13.79
C TRP A 507 3.06 24.42 -13.18
N VAL A 508 3.98 24.93 -13.97
CA VAL A 508 4.83 26.07 -13.58
C VAL A 508 4.38 27.31 -14.35
N GLU A 509 4.23 28.42 -13.65
CA GLU A 509 3.94 29.72 -14.19
C GLU A 509 4.83 30.78 -13.51
N ALA A 510 5.56 31.56 -14.30
CA ALA A 510 6.52 32.54 -13.80
C ALA A 510 7.54 31.98 -12.77
N GLY A 511 7.93 30.71 -12.93
CA GLY A 511 8.87 30.02 -12.02
C GLY A 511 8.27 29.50 -10.72
N GLU A 512 6.96 29.66 -10.52
CA GLU A 512 6.22 29.18 -9.34
C GLU A 512 5.26 28.05 -9.71
N GLY A 513 5.10 27.10 -8.77
CA GLY A 513 4.19 25.97 -8.95
C GLY A 513 2.74 26.37 -8.77
N GLN A 514 1.88 25.88 -9.65
CA GLN A 514 0.43 26.09 -9.63
C GLN A 514 -0.30 24.74 -9.66
N GLU A 515 -1.54 24.71 -9.20
CA GLU A 515 -2.41 23.55 -9.30
C GLU A 515 -3.87 23.91 -9.58
N SER A 516 -4.60 22.99 -10.17
CA SER A 516 -6.06 23.09 -10.37
C SER A 516 -6.70 21.71 -10.35
N VAL A 517 -7.90 21.63 -9.78
CA VAL A 517 -8.76 20.44 -9.83
C VAL A 517 -9.94 20.77 -10.74
N ILE A 518 -10.24 19.88 -11.69
CA ILE A 518 -11.23 20.09 -12.74
C ILE A 518 -12.10 18.83 -12.81
N ASP A 519 -13.42 18.97 -12.59
CA ASP A 519 -14.35 17.89 -12.86
C ASP A 519 -14.53 17.78 -14.39
N ILE A 520 -14.41 16.55 -14.91
CA ILE A 520 -14.53 16.30 -16.37
C ILE A 520 -15.72 15.43 -16.73
N ALA A 521 -16.29 14.72 -15.76
CA ALA A 521 -17.56 13.99 -15.90
C ALA A 521 -18.29 13.92 -14.57
N CYS A 522 -19.61 14.02 -14.63
CA CYS A 522 -20.53 13.92 -13.50
C CYS A 522 -21.44 12.71 -13.69
N SER A 523 -21.76 12.01 -12.59
CA SER A 523 -22.76 10.94 -12.60
C SER A 523 -24.18 11.46 -12.82
N ASP A 524 -25.13 10.54 -12.94
CA ASP A 524 -26.57 10.81 -13.01
C ASP A 524 -26.95 11.74 -14.20
N ARG A 525 -26.14 11.75 -15.27
CA ARG A 525 -26.29 12.61 -16.45
C ARG A 525 -26.22 14.13 -16.15
N LEU A 526 -25.61 14.46 -15.01
CA LEU A 526 -25.34 15.86 -14.68
C LEU A 526 -24.22 16.41 -15.57
N SER A 527 -24.17 17.72 -15.72
CA SER A 527 -23.15 18.40 -16.51
C SER A 527 -22.23 19.22 -15.62
N VAL A 528 -20.95 19.27 -15.98
CA VAL A 528 -19.99 20.16 -15.32
C VAL A 528 -20.37 21.60 -15.53
N ASP A 529 -20.43 22.42 -14.49
CA ASP A 529 -20.61 23.86 -14.58
C ASP A 529 -19.36 24.49 -15.21
N PRO A 530 -19.48 25.13 -16.37
CA PRO A 530 -18.35 25.71 -17.10
C PRO A 530 -17.71 26.93 -16.40
N LYS A 531 -18.36 27.52 -15.40
CA LYS A 531 -17.80 28.63 -14.62
C LYS A 531 -16.94 28.19 -13.47
N THR A 532 -17.33 27.09 -12.81
CA THR A 532 -16.65 26.58 -11.63
C THR A 532 -15.76 25.39 -11.94
N ASN A 533 -15.95 24.71 -13.09
CA ASN A 533 -15.38 23.41 -13.43
C ASN A 533 -15.69 22.34 -12.37
N ARG A 534 -16.93 22.38 -11.83
CA ARG A 534 -17.42 21.43 -10.84
C ARG A 534 -18.71 20.76 -11.26
N CYS A 535 -18.86 19.51 -10.89
CA CYS A 535 -20.15 18.82 -10.94
C CYS A 535 -21.08 19.37 -9.87
N PRO A 536 -22.38 19.54 -10.17
CA PRO A 536 -23.36 19.76 -9.11
C PRO A 536 -23.43 18.56 -8.16
N ASP A 537 -24.03 18.76 -6.99
CA ASP A 537 -24.34 17.67 -6.05
C ASP A 537 -25.35 16.71 -6.72
N ASN A 538 -25.07 15.41 -6.66
CA ASN A 538 -25.96 14.38 -7.19
C ASN A 538 -26.99 13.89 -6.15
N ASP A 539 -27.08 14.54 -4.98
CA ASP A 539 -27.95 14.19 -3.84
C ASP A 539 -27.72 12.77 -3.26
N ALA A 540 -26.57 12.18 -3.49
CA ALA A 540 -26.21 10.92 -2.82
C ALA A 540 -25.91 11.19 -1.33
N LYS A 541 -26.65 10.55 -0.44
CA LYS A 541 -26.57 10.74 1.01
C LYS A 541 -26.44 9.40 1.76
N VAL A 542 -25.92 9.46 2.97
CA VAL A 542 -25.78 8.33 3.88
C VAL A 542 -26.75 8.53 5.04
N ASP A 543 -27.54 7.50 5.36
CA ASP A 543 -28.28 7.44 6.61
C ASP A 543 -27.36 6.85 7.69
N PHE A 544 -26.98 7.67 8.65
CA PHE A 544 -26.09 7.26 9.74
C PHE A 544 -26.75 6.38 10.80
N SER A 545 -28.06 6.13 10.70
CA SER A 545 -28.76 5.23 11.62
C SER A 545 -28.55 3.75 11.29
N ASP A 546 -28.26 3.44 10.00
CA ASP A 546 -28.05 2.07 9.51
C ASP A 546 -26.95 1.95 8.44
N CYS A 547 -26.32 3.06 8.08
CA CYS A 547 -25.34 3.17 6.99
C CYS A 547 -25.89 2.82 5.59
N SER A 548 -27.20 2.91 5.39
CA SER A 548 -27.80 2.83 4.06
C SER A 548 -27.47 4.09 3.25
N VAL A 549 -27.43 3.94 1.92
CA VAL A 549 -27.13 5.04 0.98
C VAL A 549 -28.31 5.30 0.08
N THR A 550 -28.43 6.52 -0.43
CA THR A 550 -29.47 6.88 -1.39
C THR A 550 -29.42 5.94 -2.60
N PRO A 551 -30.52 5.20 -2.88
CA PRO A 551 -30.54 4.25 -4.00
C PRO A 551 -30.54 4.97 -5.36
N ASN A 552 -30.05 4.28 -6.38
CA ASN A 552 -30.09 4.74 -7.79
C ASN A 552 -29.38 6.07 -8.04
N LYS A 553 -28.35 6.40 -7.26
CA LYS A 553 -27.47 7.55 -7.46
C LYS A 553 -26.08 7.08 -7.85
N GLY A 554 -25.43 7.84 -8.76
CA GLY A 554 -24.11 7.53 -9.29
C GLY A 554 -24.12 6.51 -10.41
N ASP A 555 -23.00 6.35 -11.08
CA ASP A 555 -22.83 5.50 -12.25
C ASP A 555 -21.93 4.29 -11.95
N SER A 556 -22.17 3.17 -12.65
CA SER A 556 -21.32 1.98 -12.56
C SER A 556 -20.03 2.12 -13.37
N GLU A 557 -20.06 2.94 -14.40
CA GLU A 557 -18.97 3.21 -15.34
C GLU A 557 -19.04 4.66 -15.79
N MET A 558 -17.91 5.34 -15.88
CA MET A 558 -17.81 6.70 -16.36
C MET A 558 -16.63 6.80 -17.34
N SER A 559 -16.80 7.59 -18.39
CA SER A 559 -15.73 7.91 -19.34
C SER A 559 -15.85 9.35 -19.82
N ALA A 560 -14.71 9.96 -20.11
CA ALA A 560 -14.65 11.31 -20.65
C ALA A 560 -13.41 11.50 -21.52
N VAL A 561 -13.55 12.38 -22.52
CA VAL A 561 -12.42 13.02 -23.18
C VAL A 561 -12.44 14.49 -22.82
N TRP A 562 -11.30 14.98 -22.34
CA TRP A 562 -11.14 16.38 -21.95
C TRP A 562 -9.85 16.95 -22.55
N THR A 563 -9.94 18.16 -23.12
CA THR A 563 -8.80 18.87 -23.70
C THR A 563 -8.49 20.12 -22.88
N ASP A 564 -7.24 20.29 -22.48
CA ASP A 564 -6.79 21.50 -21.77
C ASP A 564 -6.65 22.68 -22.74
N LYS A 565 -7.76 23.38 -22.98
CA LYS A 565 -7.79 24.54 -23.87
C LYS A 565 -6.96 25.73 -23.37
N ASN A 566 -6.58 25.72 -22.10
CA ASN A 566 -5.77 26.76 -21.47
C ASN A 566 -4.28 26.41 -21.43
N TYR A 567 -3.88 25.27 -22.01
CA TYR A 567 -2.48 24.85 -22.05
C TYR A 567 -1.65 25.80 -22.90
N GLN A 568 -0.57 26.30 -22.31
CA GLN A 568 0.37 27.20 -22.99
C GLN A 568 1.56 26.43 -23.55
N THR A 569 1.97 26.75 -24.76
CA THR A 569 3.01 26.01 -25.53
C THR A 569 4.35 25.83 -24.77
N ALA A 570 4.73 26.77 -23.93
CA ALA A 570 5.96 26.69 -23.13
C ALA A 570 5.78 26.06 -21.75
N GLN A 571 4.55 25.67 -21.39
CA GLN A 571 4.20 25.22 -20.06
C GLN A 571 4.64 23.76 -19.85
N ARG A 572 5.35 23.50 -18.76
CA ARG A 572 5.56 22.15 -18.23
C ARG A 572 4.44 21.83 -17.27
N ALA A 573 3.77 20.72 -17.47
CA ALA A 573 2.66 20.31 -16.63
C ALA A 573 2.66 18.80 -16.35
N PHE A 574 2.03 18.41 -15.27
CA PHE A 574 1.56 17.03 -15.08
C PHE A 574 0.06 17.03 -14.89
N TYR A 575 -0.53 15.88 -15.20
CA TYR A 575 -1.96 15.63 -15.01
C TYR A 575 -2.12 14.24 -14.38
N TYR A 576 -3.01 14.12 -13.40
CA TYR A 576 -3.48 12.81 -12.94
C TYR A 576 -4.98 12.82 -12.70
N VAL A 577 -5.58 11.66 -12.71
CA VAL A 577 -7.02 11.48 -12.48
C VAL A 577 -7.29 11.16 -11.04
N ARG A 578 -8.35 11.74 -10.48
CA ARG A 578 -9.00 11.29 -9.25
C ARG A 578 -10.43 10.89 -9.57
N VAL A 579 -10.82 9.67 -9.17
CA VAL A 579 -12.19 9.15 -9.27
C VAL A 579 -12.78 9.15 -7.88
N LEU A 580 -14.00 9.65 -7.72
CA LEU A 580 -14.73 9.62 -6.44
C LEU A 580 -15.96 8.73 -6.54
N GLU A 581 -16.16 7.87 -5.53
CA GLU A 581 -17.44 7.19 -5.29
C GLU A 581 -18.43 8.11 -4.58
N ASN A 582 -19.70 7.73 -4.55
CA ASN A 582 -20.68 8.34 -3.66
C ASN A 582 -20.28 8.15 -2.18
N PRO A 583 -20.71 9.05 -1.27
CA PRO A 583 -20.38 8.92 0.15
C PRO A 583 -20.97 7.64 0.75
N SER A 584 -20.22 7.05 1.68
CA SER A 584 -20.61 5.91 2.50
C SER A 584 -20.22 6.14 3.97
N CYS A 585 -20.64 5.26 4.90
CA CYS A 585 -20.17 5.36 6.28
C CYS A 585 -18.67 5.09 6.39
N ARG A 586 -17.98 5.89 7.20
CA ARG A 586 -16.62 5.59 7.67
C ARG A 586 -16.62 4.45 8.70
N TRP A 587 -15.55 3.68 8.81
CA TRP A 587 -15.42 2.55 9.75
C TRP A 587 -15.80 2.92 11.20
N SER A 588 -15.45 4.13 11.64
CA SER A 588 -15.76 4.63 12.98
C SER A 588 -17.28 4.77 13.23
N THR A 589 -18.06 5.07 12.19
CA THR A 589 -19.53 5.09 12.25
C THR A 589 -20.09 3.68 12.35
N TYR A 590 -19.53 2.71 11.61
CA TYR A 590 -19.92 1.30 11.78
C TYR A 590 -19.61 0.77 13.18
N ASP A 591 -18.51 1.19 13.81
CA ASP A 591 -18.20 0.83 15.19
C ASP A 591 -19.25 1.41 16.16
N ALA A 592 -19.61 2.67 16.00
CA ALA A 592 -20.63 3.32 16.82
C ALA A 592 -21.99 2.63 16.71
N LEU A 593 -22.41 2.26 15.46
CA LEU A 593 -23.64 1.50 15.23
C LEU A 593 -23.63 0.13 15.93
N ARG A 594 -22.53 -0.62 15.81
CA ARG A 594 -22.38 -1.94 16.46
C ARG A 594 -22.41 -1.86 17.98
N ALA A 595 -21.91 -0.75 18.52
CA ALA A 595 -21.92 -0.48 19.96
C ALA A 595 -23.21 0.19 20.44
N ALA A 596 -24.16 0.48 19.54
CA ALA A 596 -25.39 1.23 19.83
C ALA A 596 -25.15 2.59 20.52
N VAL A 597 -24.11 3.31 20.10
CA VAL A 597 -23.75 4.65 20.57
C VAL A 597 -23.72 5.65 19.43
N GLN A 598 -23.74 6.95 19.77
CA GLN A 598 -23.53 8.00 18.74
C GLN A 598 -22.08 7.99 18.24
N PRO A 599 -21.85 8.27 16.94
CA PRO A 599 -20.51 8.48 16.42
C PRO A 599 -19.76 9.56 17.23
N ARG A 600 -18.45 9.34 17.42
CA ARG A 600 -17.60 10.26 18.18
C ARG A 600 -17.71 11.69 17.64
N PRO A 601 -17.92 12.71 18.49
CA PRO A 601 -17.90 14.11 18.07
C PRO A 601 -16.55 14.50 17.44
N GLY A 602 -16.59 15.33 16.37
CA GLY A 602 -15.37 15.81 15.70
C GLY A 602 -14.66 14.79 14.81
N THR A 603 -15.29 13.64 14.51
CA THR A 603 -14.80 12.69 13.51
C THR A 603 -15.68 12.69 12.26
N HIS A 604 -15.10 12.43 11.10
CA HIS A 604 -15.87 12.24 9.87
C HIS A 604 -16.77 11.00 10.02
N LYS A 605 -18.07 11.17 9.77
CA LYS A 605 -19.06 10.09 9.83
C LYS A 605 -19.13 9.31 8.51
N SER A 606 -18.84 9.98 7.40
CA SER A 606 -18.84 9.43 6.06
C SER A 606 -17.47 9.55 5.42
N ILE A 607 -17.26 8.76 4.38
CA ILE A 607 -16.09 8.77 3.52
C ILE A 607 -16.53 8.72 2.06
N GLN A 608 -15.75 9.29 1.16
CA GLN A 608 -15.87 9.08 -0.29
C GLN A 608 -14.63 8.35 -0.78
N GLU A 609 -14.79 7.05 -0.99
CA GLU A 609 -13.72 6.21 -1.52
C GLU A 609 -13.31 6.68 -2.91
N ARG A 610 -12.06 6.42 -3.26
CA ARG A 610 -11.46 7.01 -4.45
C ARG A 610 -10.33 6.20 -5.06
N ALA A 611 -9.99 6.57 -6.29
CA ALA A 611 -8.79 6.11 -6.97
C ALA A 611 -8.01 7.30 -7.53
N TRP A 612 -6.67 7.14 -7.64
CA TRP A 612 -5.76 8.13 -8.22
C TRP A 612 -4.85 7.45 -9.24
N SER A 613 -4.78 7.99 -10.45
CA SER A 613 -3.85 7.49 -11.46
C SER A 613 -2.42 7.96 -11.18
N SER A 614 -1.43 7.24 -11.68
CA SER A 614 -0.10 7.80 -11.90
C SER A 614 -0.19 8.99 -12.84
N PRO A 615 0.66 10.04 -12.65
CA PRO A 615 0.64 11.22 -13.50
C PRO A 615 1.09 10.95 -14.94
N ILE A 616 0.59 11.76 -15.87
CA ILE A 616 1.20 11.94 -17.19
C ILE A 616 1.84 13.32 -17.21
N TRP A 617 3.11 13.38 -17.59
CA TRP A 617 3.84 14.64 -17.76
C TRP A 617 3.72 15.09 -19.21
N VAL A 618 3.46 16.39 -19.39
CA VAL A 618 3.31 16.99 -20.72
C VAL A 618 4.42 18.03 -20.92
N ASN A 619 5.19 17.84 -21.98
CA ASN A 619 6.26 18.73 -22.40
C ASN A 619 6.08 19.05 -23.89
N ASN A 620 6.51 20.25 -24.31
CA ASN A 620 6.60 20.59 -25.71
C ASN A 620 8.02 20.44 -26.25
N ARG A 621 8.14 19.95 -27.47
CA ARG A 621 9.38 20.12 -28.24
C ARG A 621 9.46 21.60 -28.62
N LEU A 622 10.47 22.29 -28.10
CA LEU A 622 10.83 23.65 -28.54
C LEU A 622 11.36 23.64 -29.98
#